data_08ac8bcb560b4b635050666411810bd5
#
_entry.id   08ac8bcb560b4b635050666411810bd5
#
_cell.length_a   1.000
_cell.length_b   1.000
_cell.length_c   1.000
_cell.angle_alpha   90.00
_cell.angle_beta   90.00
_cell.angle_gamma   90.00
#
_symmetry.space_group_name_H-M   'P 1'
#
loop_
_entity.id
_entity.type
_entity.pdbx_description
1 polymer ?
#
loop_
_entity_poly.entity_id
_entity_poly.type
_entity_poly.pdbx_seq_one_letter_code
_entity_poly.pdbx_strand_id
1 'polypeptide(L)'
;MQLAQDIMNFDPPYCLLETPVQEIIKRFSDEQLTGILVVDHEEHLCGIITESDLVEQQAKLHVPTAIALFDMILPLGEERFEQELKRLQALEASNLMVKNIVTVSPDDSLDTIASLMSEVHIHHLPVIEGDSVVGIISRHDVVKALAKER
;
A
#
# COMPACT_ATOMS: atom_id res chain seq x y z
N MET A 1 -9.11 25.89 -12.17
CA MET A 1 -9.51 24.72 -11.36
C MET A 1 -8.50 23.59 -11.54
N GLN A 2 -8.02 23.03 -10.45
CA GLN A 2 -7.10 21.90 -10.53
C GLN A 2 -7.89 20.59 -10.62
N LEU A 3 -7.43 19.71 -11.49
CA LEU A 3 -7.98 18.39 -11.71
C LEU A 3 -6.99 17.32 -11.26
N ALA A 4 -7.44 16.07 -11.14
CA ALA A 4 -6.58 14.95 -10.77
C ALA A 4 -5.30 14.91 -11.63
N GLN A 5 -5.44 15.09 -12.94
CA GLN A 5 -4.30 15.07 -13.87
C GLN A 5 -3.27 16.18 -13.61
N ASP A 6 -3.69 17.27 -12.94
CA ASP A 6 -2.80 18.40 -12.65
C ASP A 6 -1.97 18.19 -11.39
N ILE A 7 -2.42 17.31 -10.50
CA ILE A 7 -1.82 17.14 -9.17
C ILE A 7 -1.24 15.74 -8.94
N MET A 8 -1.56 14.77 -9.77
CA MET A 8 -1.11 13.39 -9.60
C MET A 8 0.38 13.20 -9.87
N ASN A 9 0.95 12.17 -9.28
CA ASN A 9 2.27 11.67 -9.65
C ASN A 9 2.10 10.80 -10.89
N PHE A 10 2.74 11.17 -12.00
CA PHE A 10 2.65 10.47 -13.29
C PHE A 10 3.46 9.18 -13.34
N ASP A 11 4.32 8.94 -12.35
CA ASP A 11 5.17 7.77 -12.27
C ASP A 11 4.94 7.07 -10.92
N PRO A 12 3.75 6.47 -10.72
CA PRO A 12 3.45 5.86 -9.44
C PRO A 12 4.32 4.63 -9.20
N PRO A 13 4.83 4.45 -7.97
CA PRO A 13 5.55 3.23 -7.65
C PRO A 13 4.62 2.03 -7.70
N TYR A 14 5.08 0.94 -8.29
CA TYR A 14 4.29 -0.27 -8.37
C TYR A 14 5.14 -1.52 -8.14
N CYS A 15 4.48 -2.59 -7.76
CA CYS A 15 5.05 -3.92 -7.64
C CYS A 15 4.09 -4.94 -8.25
N LEU A 16 4.55 -6.16 -8.37
CA LEU A 16 3.74 -7.26 -8.89
C LEU A 16 3.06 -8.01 -7.75
N LEU A 17 2.05 -8.79 -8.07
CA LEU A 17 1.33 -9.62 -7.10
C LEU A 17 2.25 -10.53 -6.30
N GLU A 18 3.27 -11.08 -6.93
CA GLU A 18 4.22 -12.02 -6.33
C GLU A 18 5.47 -11.35 -5.73
N THR A 19 5.55 -10.03 -5.75
CA THR A 19 6.70 -9.32 -5.14
C THR A 19 6.75 -9.61 -3.64
N PRO A 20 7.89 -10.07 -3.11
CA PRO A 20 8.01 -10.37 -1.68
C PRO A 20 7.80 -9.12 -0.83
N VAL A 21 7.08 -9.29 0.29
CA VAL A 21 6.80 -8.19 1.21
C VAL A 21 8.09 -7.55 1.74
N GLN A 22 9.14 -8.34 1.97
CA GLN A 22 10.43 -7.80 2.42
C GLN A 22 11.05 -6.84 1.41
N GLU A 23 10.89 -7.13 0.11
CA GLU A 23 11.36 -6.24 -0.95
C GLU A 23 10.55 -4.94 -0.96
N ILE A 24 9.25 -5.04 -0.72
CA ILE A 24 8.36 -3.88 -0.63
C ILE A 24 8.76 -2.98 0.55
N ILE A 25 9.02 -3.57 1.72
CA ILE A 25 9.48 -2.83 2.90
C ILE A 25 10.76 -2.07 2.58
N LYS A 26 11.71 -2.74 1.94
CA LYS A 26 12.97 -2.12 1.54
C LYS A 26 12.74 -0.94 0.60
N ARG A 27 11.87 -1.11 -0.39
CA ARG A 27 11.53 -0.03 -1.34
C ARG A 27 10.89 1.16 -0.64
N PHE A 28 9.99 0.94 0.33
CA PHE A 28 9.38 2.02 1.11
C PHE A 28 10.46 2.83 1.82
N SER A 29 11.43 2.16 2.41
CA SER A 29 12.53 2.82 3.11
C SER A 29 13.48 3.56 2.17
N ASP A 30 13.95 2.89 1.12
CA ASP A 30 14.95 3.44 0.20
C ASP A 30 14.40 4.56 -0.67
N GLU A 31 13.16 4.44 -1.10
CA GLU A 31 12.51 5.41 -2.00
C GLU A 31 11.59 6.38 -1.25
N GLN A 32 11.49 6.26 0.07
CA GLN A 32 10.62 7.09 0.93
C GLN A 32 9.16 7.06 0.47
N LEU A 33 8.65 5.87 0.20
CA LEU A 33 7.28 5.68 -0.26
C LEU A 33 6.29 5.73 0.90
N THR A 34 5.07 6.15 0.61
CA THR A 34 3.94 6.09 1.54
C THR A 34 2.87 5.11 1.08
N GLY A 35 2.92 4.75 -0.19
CA GLY A 35 2.02 3.77 -0.80
C GLY A 35 2.62 3.21 -2.07
N ILE A 36 2.22 2.01 -2.45
CA ILE A 36 2.67 1.34 -3.67
C ILE A 36 1.48 0.63 -4.31
N LEU A 37 1.38 0.71 -5.62
CA LEU A 37 0.35 0.01 -6.38
C LEU A 37 0.77 -1.43 -6.62
N VAL A 38 -0.19 -2.35 -6.58
CA VAL A 38 0.05 -3.76 -6.90
C VAL A 38 -0.66 -4.06 -8.21
N VAL A 39 0.10 -4.50 -9.19
CA VAL A 39 -0.42 -4.80 -10.53
C VAL A 39 -0.09 -6.23 -10.92
N ASP A 40 -0.82 -6.76 -11.90
CA ASP A 40 -0.52 -8.04 -12.51
C ASP A 40 0.49 -7.87 -13.66
N HIS A 41 0.85 -8.97 -14.34
CA HIS A 41 1.80 -8.95 -15.45
C HIS A 41 1.27 -8.21 -16.70
N GLU A 42 -0.03 -7.96 -16.74
CA GLU A 42 -0.66 -7.18 -17.81
C GLU A 42 -0.86 -5.71 -17.41
N GLU A 43 -0.29 -5.31 -16.28
CA GLU A 43 -0.35 -3.94 -15.73
C GLU A 43 -1.75 -3.50 -15.28
N HIS A 44 -2.62 -4.47 -14.97
CA HIS A 44 -3.91 -4.16 -14.37
C HIS A 44 -3.76 -3.94 -12.86
N LEU A 45 -4.40 -2.91 -12.37
CA LEU A 45 -4.40 -2.58 -10.93
C LEU A 45 -5.15 -3.66 -10.15
N CYS A 46 -4.46 -4.31 -9.21
CA CYS A 46 -5.01 -5.38 -8.37
C CYS A 46 -5.22 -4.96 -6.93
N GLY A 47 -4.39 -4.06 -6.43
CA GLY A 47 -4.46 -3.64 -5.03
C GLY A 47 -3.52 -2.48 -4.74
N ILE A 48 -3.50 -2.08 -3.49
CA ILE A 48 -2.61 -1.03 -2.99
C ILE A 48 -2.08 -1.46 -1.62
N ILE A 49 -0.81 -1.11 -1.35
CA ILE A 49 -0.18 -1.33 -0.05
C ILE A 49 0.29 0.03 0.46
N THR A 50 -0.05 0.35 1.71
CA THR A 50 0.33 1.60 2.34
C THR A 50 1.25 1.34 3.54
N GLU A 51 1.80 2.40 4.11
CA GLU A 51 2.60 2.33 5.33
C GLU A 51 1.85 1.63 6.46
N SER A 52 0.55 1.92 6.61
CA SER A 52 -0.29 1.30 7.64
C SER A 52 -0.32 -0.22 7.50
N ASP A 53 -0.42 -0.71 6.28
CA ASP A 53 -0.45 -2.16 6.01
C ASP A 53 0.85 -2.83 6.44
N LEU A 54 1.99 -2.19 6.19
CA LEU A 54 3.30 -2.71 6.57
C LEU A 54 3.49 -2.70 8.08
N VAL A 55 3.04 -1.63 8.75
CA VAL A 55 3.12 -1.52 10.22
C VAL A 55 2.22 -2.57 10.88
N GLU A 56 1.03 -2.78 10.37
CA GLU A 56 0.12 -3.82 10.86
C GLU A 56 0.72 -5.22 10.70
N GLN A 57 1.39 -5.47 9.57
CA GLN A 57 2.06 -6.74 9.33
C GLN A 57 3.18 -6.97 10.34
N GLN A 58 3.96 -5.95 10.66
CA GLN A 58 5.01 -6.02 11.66
C GLN A 58 4.43 -6.29 13.06
N ALA A 59 3.31 -5.67 13.39
CA ALA A 59 2.62 -5.90 14.66
C ALA A 59 2.17 -7.36 14.78
N LYS A 60 1.68 -7.95 13.69
CA LYS A 60 1.31 -9.38 13.66
C LYS A 60 2.53 -10.28 13.85
N LEU A 61 3.71 -9.86 13.40
CA LEU A 61 4.95 -10.62 13.58
C LEU A 61 5.39 -10.70 15.05
N HIS A 62 4.96 -9.77 15.89
CA HIS A 62 5.24 -9.81 17.34
C HIS A 62 4.45 -10.89 18.07
N VAL A 63 3.31 -11.31 17.55
CA VAL A 63 2.51 -12.40 18.11
C VAL A 63 3.30 -13.72 18.15
N PRO A 64 4.01 -14.12 17.05
CA PRO A 64 4.89 -15.28 17.12
C PRO A 64 6.01 -15.17 18.14
N THR A 65 6.54 -13.98 18.39
CA THR A 65 7.59 -13.78 19.41
C THR A 65 7.07 -14.10 20.81
N ALA A 66 5.85 -13.67 21.14
CA ALA A 66 5.22 -14.01 22.41
C ALA A 66 4.98 -15.52 22.53
N ILE A 67 4.54 -16.14 21.44
CA ILE A 67 4.35 -17.60 21.37
C ILE A 67 5.69 -18.31 21.55
N ALA A 68 6.76 -17.81 20.96
CA ALA A 68 8.09 -18.39 21.08
C ALA A 68 8.60 -18.36 22.52
N LEU A 69 8.27 -17.32 23.29
CA LEU A 69 8.61 -17.26 24.72
C LEU A 69 7.89 -18.33 25.52
N PHE A 70 6.64 -18.63 25.15
CA PHE A 70 5.90 -19.75 25.72
C PHE A 70 6.47 -21.09 25.27
N ASP A 71 6.89 -21.17 24.03
CA ASP A 71 7.43 -22.38 23.41
C ASP A 71 8.82 -22.76 23.92
N MET A 72 9.57 -21.80 24.46
CA MET A 72 10.83 -22.09 25.17
C MET A 72 10.60 -22.97 26.39
N ILE A 73 9.39 -23.00 26.92
CA ILE A 73 8.97 -23.85 28.03
C ILE A 73 8.44 -25.20 27.53
N LEU A 74 8.03 -25.27 26.23
CA LEU A 74 7.49 -26.47 25.60
C LEU A 74 8.31 -26.82 24.34
N PRO A 75 9.15 -27.89 24.40
CA PRO A 75 10.09 -28.18 23.28
C PRO A 75 9.44 -28.53 21.95
N LEU A 76 8.11 -28.71 21.90
CA LEU A 76 7.39 -29.04 20.68
C LEU A 76 6.99 -27.82 19.84
N GLY A 77 7.25 -26.61 20.35
CA GLY A 77 6.83 -25.36 19.69
C GLY A 77 7.85 -24.74 18.74
N GLU A 78 9.13 -25.12 18.85
CA GLU A 78 10.19 -24.52 18.03
C GLU A 78 10.01 -24.74 16.53
N GLU A 79 9.65 -25.96 16.14
CA GLU A 79 9.42 -26.28 14.72
C GLU A 79 8.23 -25.51 14.17
N ARG A 80 7.15 -25.37 14.97
CA ARG A 80 5.97 -24.63 14.57
C ARG A 80 6.29 -23.12 14.43
N PHE A 81 7.10 -22.59 15.33
CA PHE A 81 7.53 -21.18 15.28
C PHE A 81 8.39 -20.93 14.03
N GLU A 82 9.36 -21.79 13.74
CA GLU A 82 10.16 -21.68 12.51
C GLU A 82 9.33 -21.77 11.25
N GLN A 83 8.32 -22.63 11.21
CA GLN A 83 7.41 -22.76 10.09
C GLN A 83 6.57 -21.48 9.91
N GLU A 84 6.08 -20.92 11.02
CA GLU A 84 5.32 -19.67 10.98
C GLU A 84 6.19 -18.50 10.52
N LEU A 85 7.43 -18.40 10.98
CA LEU A 85 8.38 -17.41 10.51
C LEU A 85 8.64 -17.53 9.01
N LYS A 86 8.87 -18.75 8.52
CA LYS A 86 9.07 -19.00 7.09
C LYS A 86 7.83 -18.60 6.29
N ARG A 87 6.64 -18.92 6.81
CA ARG A 87 5.38 -18.56 6.17
C ARG A 87 5.22 -17.04 6.08
N LEU A 88 5.55 -16.31 7.16
CA LEU A 88 5.48 -14.86 7.20
C LEU A 88 6.54 -14.22 6.28
N GLN A 89 7.72 -14.82 6.20
CA GLN A 89 8.79 -14.36 5.30
C GLN A 89 8.49 -14.65 3.83
N ALA A 90 7.60 -15.60 3.56
CA ALA A 90 7.18 -15.96 2.21
C ALA A 90 5.98 -15.14 1.72
N LEU A 91 5.51 -14.14 2.49
CA LEU A 91 4.38 -13.30 2.08
C LEU A 91 4.74 -12.46 0.86
N GLU A 92 3.77 -12.36 -0.02
CA GLU A 92 3.84 -11.58 -1.25
C GLU A 92 2.89 -10.39 -1.18
N ALA A 93 3.04 -9.45 -2.11
CA ALA A 93 2.17 -8.29 -2.21
C ALA A 93 0.68 -8.66 -2.20
N SER A 94 0.31 -9.72 -2.91
CA SER A 94 -1.08 -10.19 -3.00
C SER A 94 -1.67 -10.59 -1.65
N ASN A 95 -0.84 -10.99 -0.69
CA ASN A 95 -1.28 -11.37 0.66
C ASN A 95 -1.56 -10.15 1.55
N LEU A 96 -0.94 -9.03 1.24
CA LEU A 96 -0.98 -7.83 2.08
C LEU A 96 -1.85 -6.72 1.52
N MET A 97 -2.00 -6.66 0.21
CA MET A 97 -2.67 -5.56 -0.49
C MET A 97 -4.14 -5.42 -0.09
N VAL A 98 -4.61 -4.19 -0.10
CA VAL A 98 -6.04 -3.87 -0.02
C VAL A 98 -6.60 -3.99 -1.44
N LYS A 99 -7.60 -4.84 -1.62
CA LYS A 99 -8.22 -5.11 -2.93
C LYS A 99 -9.35 -4.15 -3.27
N ASN A 100 -10.00 -3.61 -2.26
CA ASN A 100 -11.16 -2.73 -2.42
C ASN A 100 -10.67 -1.29 -2.63
N ILE A 101 -10.23 -1.00 -3.84
CA ILE A 101 -9.54 0.25 -4.17
C ILE A 101 -10.55 1.30 -4.62
N VAL A 102 -10.46 2.49 -4.01
CA VAL A 102 -11.17 3.67 -4.49
C VAL A 102 -10.27 4.38 -5.49
N THR A 103 -10.77 4.66 -6.67
CA THR A 103 -10.02 5.30 -7.75
C THR A 103 -10.72 6.57 -8.22
N VAL A 104 -9.99 7.43 -8.91
CA VAL A 104 -10.52 8.64 -9.52
C VAL A 104 -10.13 8.70 -10.99
N SER A 105 -10.81 9.56 -11.73
CA SER A 105 -10.52 9.82 -13.15
C SER A 105 -9.65 11.07 -13.29
N PRO A 106 -8.89 11.22 -14.39
CA PRO A 106 -8.01 12.39 -14.60
C PRO A 106 -8.72 13.74 -14.52
N ASP A 107 -10.00 13.78 -14.86
CA ASP A 107 -10.80 15.01 -14.86
C ASP A 107 -11.63 15.23 -13.59
N ASP A 108 -11.44 14.42 -12.56
CA ASP A 108 -12.05 14.69 -11.26
C ASP A 108 -11.40 15.92 -10.61
N SER A 109 -12.23 16.77 -9.98
CA SER A 109 -11.76 18.03 -9.40
C SER A 109 -11.03 17.80 -8.06
N LEU A 110 -10.20 18.78 -7.71
CA LEU A 110 -9.52 18.80 -6.41
C LEU A 110 -10.52 18.71 -5.26
N ASP A 111 -11.65 19.41 -5.36
CA ASP A 111 -12.70 19.37 -4.33
C ASP A 111 -13.28 17.97 -4.15
N THR A 112 -13.55 17.29 -5.26
CA THR A 112 -14.04 15.90 -5.25
C THR A 112 -13.02 14.98 -4.60
N ILE A 113 -11.74 15.13 -4.94
CA ILE A 113 -10.66 14.31 -4.42
C ILE A 113 -10.49 14.52 -2.92
N ALA A 114 -10.47 15.78 -2.47
CA ALA A 114 -10.33 16.12 -1.06
C ALA A 114 -11.50 15.58 -0.23
N SER A 115 -12.73 15.72 -0.73
CA SER A 115 -13.93 15.20 -0.09
C SER A 115 -13.88 13.69 0.03
N LEU A 116 -13.48 13.02 -1.03
CA LEU A 116 -13.38 11.55 -1.07
C LEU A 116 -12.36 11.04 -0.06
N MET A 117 -11.18 11.64 0.00
CA MET A 117 -10.15 11.27 0.98
C MET A 117 -10.63 11.45 2.42
N SER A 118 -11.37 12.52 2.67
CA SER A 118 -11.91 12.81 3.99
C SER A 118 -13.03 11.86 4.38
N GLU A 119 -13.96 11.59 3.49
CA GLU A 119 -15.14 10.76 3.77
C GLU A 119 -14.81 9.28 3.98
N VAL A 120 -13.90 8.73 3.18
CA VAL A 120 -13.53 7.30 3.27
C VAL A 120 -12.20 7.08 4.00
N HIS A 121 -11.59 8.11 4.56
CA HIS A 121 -10.35 8.03 5.34
C HIS A 121 -9.22 7.30 4.60
N ILE A 122 -9.05 7.61 3.31
CA ILE A 122 -7.97 7.05 2.49
C ILE A 122 -6.95 8.15 2.17
N HIS A 123 -5.70 7.74 2.00
CA HIS A 123 -4.58 8.66 1.82
C HIS A 123 -3.92 8.55 0.44
N HIS A 124 -4.39 7.64 -0.38
CA HIS A 124 -3.84 7.37 -1.71
C HIS A 124 -4.98 7.03 -2.66
N LEU A 125 -5.02 7.72 -3.78
CA LEU A 125 -6.03 7.50 -4.83
C LEU A 125 -5.34 7.23 -6.15
N PRO A 126 -5.41 6.01 -6.68
CA PRO A 126 -4.98 5.75 -8.05
C PRO A 126 -5.87 6.51 -9.03
N VAL A 127 -5.25 7.07 -10.07
CA VAL A 127 -5.95 7.76 -11.15
C VAL A 127 -6.01 6.80 -12.32
N ILE A 128 -7.21 6.50 -12.78
CA ILE A 128 -7.44 5.50 -13.83
C ILE A 128 -8.11 6.16 -15.03
N GLU A 129 -7.58 5.87 -16.23
CA GLU A 129 -8.16 6.25 -17.47
C GLU A 129 -8.39 4.98 -18.30
N GLY A 130 -9.65 4.63 -18.54
CA GLY A 130 -9.98 3.34 -19.13
C GLY A 130 -9.59 2.20 -18.21
N ASP A 131 -8.74 1.29 -18.67
CA ASP A 131 -8.23 0.17 -17.89
C ASP A 131 -6.81 0.41 -17.35
N SER A 132 -6.27 1.61 -17.57
CA SER A 132 -4.87 1.92 -17.27
C SER A 132 -4.73 2.87 -16.09
N VAL A 133 -3.76 2.60 -15.22
CA VAL A 133 -3.36 3.53 -14.17
C VAL A 133 -2.47 4.59 -14.81
N VAL A 134 -2.88 5.85 -14.69
CA VAL A 134 -2.14 6.98 -15.25
C VAL A 134 -1.41 7.80 -14.19
N GLY A 135 -1.71 7.57 -12.92
CA GLY A 135 -1.04 8.28 -11.84
C GLY A 135 -1.56 7.85 -10.48
N ILE A 136 -1.04 8.48 -9.45
CA ILE A 136 -1.48 8.32 -8.07
C ILE A 136 -1.50 9.67 -7.38
N ILE A 137 -2.49 9.89 -6.52
CA ILE A 137 -2.60 11.11 -5.72
C ILE A 137 -2.49 10.72 -4.25
N SER A 138 -1.51 11.28 -3.57
CA SER A 138 -1.36 11.10 -2.12
C SER A 138 -2.00 12.27 -1.37
N ARG A 139 -2.22 12.10 -0.09
CA ARG A 139 -2.71 13.18 0.78
C ARG A 139 -1.82 14.42 0.70
N HIS A 140 -0.51 14.22 0.60
CA HIS A 140 0.46 15.32 0.48
C HIS A 140 0.26 16.11 -0.82
N ASP A 141 -0.04 15.41 -1.92
CA ASP A 141 -0.32 16.07 -3.21
C ASP A 141 -1.55 16.98 -3.13
N VAL A 142 -2.58 16.54 -2.39
CA VAL A 142 -3.79 17.34 -2.17
C VAL A 142 -3.47 18.59 -1.34
N VAL A 143 -2.68 18.44 -0.28
CA VAL A 143 -2.27 19.60 0.55
C VAL A 143 -1.48 20.60 -0.28
N LYS A 144 -0.56 20.14 -1.09
CA LYS A 144 0.23 21.03 -1.99
C LYS A 144 -0.67 21.76 -2.99
N ALA A 145 -1.64 21.05 -3.54
CA ALA A 145 -2.60 21.63 -4.49
C ALA A 145 -3.48 22.71 -3.82
N LEU A 146 -3.96 22.45 -2.62
CA LEU A 146 -4.75 23.42 -1.84
C LEU A 146 -3.96 24.70 -1.55
N ALA A 147 -2.67 24.54 -1.28
CA ALA A 147 -1.79 25.70 -1.04
C ALA A 147 -1.66 26.60 -2.28
N LYS A 148 -1.69 26.01 -3.48
CA LYS A 148 -1.59 26.75 -4.74
C LYS A 148 -2.88 27.52 -5.08
N GLU A 149 -4.02 27.11 -4.57
CA GLU A 149 -5.29 27.80 -4.82
C GLU A 149 -5.51 29.03 -3.95
N ARG A 150 -4.67 29.21 -2.97
CA ARG A 150 -4.68 30.39 -2.10
C ARG A 150 -3.67 31.43 -2.58
#